data_0cedae72052ee2ef8b23b4ca3ecbd0b2
#
_entry.id   0cedae72052ee2ef8b23b4ca3ecbd0b2
#
_cell.length_a   1.000
_cell.length_b   1.000
_cell.length_c   1.000
_cell.angle_alpha   90.00
_cell.angle_beta   90.00
_cell.angle_gamma   90.00
#
_symmetry.space_group_name_H-M   'P 1'
#
loop_
_entity.id
_entity.type
_entity.pdbx_description
1 polymer ?
#
loop_
_entity_poly.entity_id
_entity_poly.type
_entity_poly.pdbx_seq_one_letter_code
_entity_poly.pdbx_strand_id
1 'polypeptide(L)'
;FATDPFHGEVRVRECRAMVAALHRAGLGVVMDVVYNHTYHSDSNLERTVPGYWNRRWPNGQMTNGSGCGCDLASERPMVRKYLVDSVLYWATTYHIDGFRFDLMALEDADTMNAIRAALDALPGGQDILLYGEPWQGGGTNLEGGARPADKRALDVLSDRIGFFCDDTRDCIKGNVFDAANAGYVNGAPQHGYEVLHSIGAWRGGQHGYWPRQAGQVVQYISAHDNLTLWDKLAAVGRRWDYDAPDAELLAQNRLAAGIYLTCQGLPFLQAGEEWGRTKHGDHNSYKGPLETNKLDWTRAHRPEFAALTAFYRGMLAIRRTCPRIAGAYGEPEPFILALPGWLIGFVPESADPVRPVAVYYNPERTRQWATLPHGSWRKLSDGVHAGANPFGPIFRDALELPPVSVTVLVGE
;
A
#
# COMPACT_ATOMS: atom_id res chain seq x y z
N PHE A 1 4.95 -11.66 -22.26
CA PHE A 1 3.85 -11.07 -23.04
C PHE A 1 4.40 -10.28 -24.24
N ALA A 2 5.06 -10.94 -25.18
CA ALA A 2 5.53 -10.34 -26.41
C ALA A 2 4.80 -10.96 -27.60
N THR A 3 4.66 -10.22 -28.71
CA THR A 3 4.04 -10.73 -29.92
C THR A 3 4.84 -11.87 -30.54
N ASP A 4 6.17 -11.86 -30.32
CA ASP A 4 7.06 -12.95 -30.65
C ASP A 4 7.95 -13.30 -29.43
N PRO A 5 7.57 -14.30 -28.63
CA PRO A 5 8.32 -14.66 -27.42
C PRO A 5 9.65 -15.41 -27.72
N PHE A 6 9.90 -15.83 -28.95
CA PHE A 6 11.10 -16.57 -29.33
C PHE A 6 12.24 -15.67 -29.83
N HIS A 7 11.96 -14.39 -30.16
CA HIS A 7 12.97 -13.42 -30.54
C HIS A 7 13.19 -12.38 -29.42
N GLY A 8 14.39 -12.40 -28.81
CA GLY A 8 14.72 -11.58 -27.64
C GLY A 8 14.59 -10.07 -27.87
N GLU A 9 15.02 -9.59 -29.04
CA GLU A 9 14.95 -8.19 -29.44
C GLU A 9 13.50 -7.69 -29.55
N VAL A 10 12.53 -8.54 -29.94
CA VAL A 10 11.11 -8.18 -30.00
C VAL A 10 10.60 -7.92 -28.59
N ARG A 11 10.91 -8.79 -27.63
CA ARG A 11 10.52 -8.63 -26.22
C ARG A 11 11.07 -7.35 -25.62
N VAL A 12 12.36 -7.06 -25.84
CA VAL A 12 13.02 -5.84 -25.34
C VAL A 12 12.36 -4.58 -25.93
N ARG A 13 12.15 -4.57 -27.26
CA ARG A 13 11.52 -3.45 -27.96
C ARG A 13 10.10 -3.18 -27.48
N GLU A 14 9.29 -4.22 -27.32
CA GLU A 14 7.90 -4.10 -26.89
C GLU A 14 7.81 -3.67 -25.42
N CYS A 15 8.66 -4.16 -24.53
CA CYS A 15 8.71 -3.71 -23.14
C CYS A 15 9.06 -2.21 -23.07
N ARG A 16 10.06 -1.74 -23.80
CA ARG A 16 10.41 -0.32 -23.89
C ARG A 16 9.28 0.52 -24.47
N ALA A 17 8.59 0.02 -25.50
CA ALA A 17 7.45 0.70 -26.10
C ALA A 17 6.28 0.82 -25.12
N MET A 18 6.02 -0.20 -24.31
CA MET A 18 5.02 -0.18 -23.24
C MET A 18 5.34 0.90 -22.21
N VAL A 19 6.55 0.90 -21.66
CA VAL A 19 6.98 1.92 -20.68
C VAL A 19 6.84 3.32 -21.27
N ALA A 20 7.34 3.55 -22.49
CA ALA A 20 7.22 4.84 -23.16
C ALA A 20 5.75 5.26 -23.40
N ALA A 21 4.84 4.32 -23.65
CA ALA A 21 3.42 4.61 -23.81
C ALA A 21 2.77 5.04 -22.49
N LEU A 22 3.13 4.38 -21.38
CA LEU A 22 2.67 4.75 -20.04
C LEU A 22 3.19 6.14 -19.64
N HIS A 23 4.44 6.46 -19.90
CA HIS A 23 5.02 7.79 -19.67
C HIS A 23 4.28 8.87 -20.46
N ARG A 24 3.96 8.63 -21.75
CA ARG A 24 3.16 9.58 -22.53
C ARG A 24 1.75 9.80 -21.96
N ALA A 25 1.22 8.81 -21.25
CA ALA A 25 -0.05 8.94 -20.52
C ALA A 25 0.09 9.61 -19.14
N GLY A 26 1.31 10.03 -18.75
CA GLY A 26 1.58 10.64 -17.45
C GLY A 26 1.67 9.64 -16.30
N LEU A 27 1.93 8.36 -16.59
CA LEU A 27 2.04 7.29 -15.60
C LEU A 27 3.50 6.85 -15.46
N GLY A 28 4.01 6.82 -14.23
CA GLY A 28 5.25 6.13 -13.88
C GLY A 28 5.07 4.61 -13.90
N VAL A 29 6.18 3.89 -14.06
CA VAL A 29 6.19 2.42 -14.09
C VAL A 29 7.03 1.90 -12.93
N VAL A 30 6.41 1.15 -12.03
CA VAL A 30 7.11 0.45 -10.94
C VAL A 30 7.25 -1.00 -11.31
N MET A 31 8.49 -1.50 -11.21
CA MET A 31 8.79 -2.91 -11.47
C MET A 31 8.74 -3.71 -10.16
N ASP A 32 7.96 -4.78 -10.18
CA ASP A 32 7.94 -5.76 -9.09
C ASP A 32 9.09 -6.75 -9.30
N VAL A 33 10.03 -6.80 -8.34
CA VAL A 33 11.25 -7.60 -8.43
C VAL A 33 11.30 -8.67 -7.36
N VAL A 34 11.58 -9.89 -7.80
CA VAL A 34 11.76 -11.07 -6.95
C VAL A 34 13.25 -11.40 -6.92
N TYR A 35 13.99 -10.68 -6.08
CA TYR A 35 15.44 -10.85 -5.91
C TYR A 35 15.81 -11.67 -4.67
N ASN A 36 14.82 -12.01 -3.87
CA ASN A 36 15.01 -12.68 -2.58
C ASN A 36 15.38 -14.16 -2.69
N HIS A 37 15.08 -14.86 -3.79
CA HIS A 37 15.36 -16.29 -3.92
C HIS A 37 15.57 -16.76 -5.35
N THR A 38 16.14 -17.96 -5.48
CA THR A 38 16.09 -18.76 -6.70
C THR A 38 15.17 -19.96 -6.51
N TYR A 39 14.31 -20.26 -7.48
CA TYR A 39 13.35 -21.36 -7.35
C TYR A 39 14.02 -22.72 -7.18
N HIS A 40 15.09 -22.96 -7.92
CA HIS A 40 15.86 -24.22 -7.87
C HIS A 40 17.19 -24.03 -7.15
N SER A 41 17.57 -25.03 -6.36
CA SER A 41 18.87 -25.09 -5.66
C SER A 41 20.08 -25.22 -6.62
N ASP A 42 19.84 -25.63 -7.86
CA ASP A 42 20.83 -25.77 -8.93
C ASP A 42 20.66 -24.65 -9.99
N SER A 43 20.27 -23.45 -9.56
CA SER A 43 20.13 -22.29 -10.43
C SER A 43 21.40 -21.99 -11.24
N ASN A 44 21.27 -21.25 -12.34
CA ASN A 44 22.43 -20.85 -13.14
C ASN A 44 23.47 -20.09 -12.29
N LEU A 45 23.02 -19.28 -11.31
CA LEU A 45 23.90 -18.56 -10.40
C LEU A 45 24.71 -19.53 -9.54
N GLU A 46 24.05 -20.49 -8.91
CA GLU A 46 24.69 -21.48 -8.05
C GLU A 46 25.63 -22.40 -8.84
N ARG A 47 25.31 -22.74 -10.12
CA ARG A 47 26.18 -23.51 -10.99
C ARG A 47 27.44 -22.76 -11.41
N THR A 48 27.39 -21.41 -11.52
CA THR A 48 28.57 -20.62 -11.90
C THR A 48 29.56 -20.48 -10.75
N VAL A 49 29.09 -20.29 -9.53
CA VAL A 49 29.93 -20.24 -8.32
C VAL A 49 29.24 -21.00 -7.20
N PRO A 50 29.44 -22.31 -7.12
CA PRO A 50 28.79 -23.16 -6.14
C PRO A 50 29.04 -22.72 -4.69
N GLY A 51 27.97 -22.63 -3.89
CA GLY A 51 28.05 -22.26 -2.47
C GLY A 51 28.14 -20.75 -2.21
N TYR A 52 28.17 -19.91 -3.26
CA TYR A 52 28.32 -18.46 -3.08
C TYR A 52 26.97 -17.69 -3.13
N TRP A 53 26.08 -18.04 -4.00
CA TRP A 53 24.89 -17.24 -4.29
C TRP A 53 23.77 -17.41 -3.28
N ASN A 54 23.56 -18.67 -2.83
CA ASN A 54 22.45 -18.95 -1.94
C ASN A 54 22.89 -19.02 -0.48
N ARG A 55 22.06 -18.46 0.39
CA ARG A 55 22.22 -18.46 1.84
C ARG A 55 22.02 -19.87 2.41
N ARG A 56 22.79 -20.22 3.45
CA ARG A 56 22.78 -21.57 4.03
C ARG A 56 22.71 -21.53 5.54
N TRP A 57 22.09 -22.54 6.08
CA TRP A 57 22.18 -22.85 7.51
C TRP A 57 23.59 -23.39 7.83
N PRO A 58 24.01 -23.38 9.13
CA PRO A 58 25.31 -23.92 9.53
C PRO A 58 25.52 -25.41 9.16
N ASN A 59 24.45 -26.15 8.95
CA ASN A 59 24.49 -27.55 8.49
C ASN A 59 24.70 -27.70 6.97
N GLY A 60 24.86 -26.60 6.24
CA GLY A 60 25.06 -26.57 4.78
C GLY A 60 23.78 -26.60 3.95
N GLN A 61 22.61 -26.79 4.54
CA GLN A 61 21.33 -26.73 3.82
C GLN A 61 21.02 -25.28 3.42
N MET A 62 20.50 -25.06 2.19
CA MET A 62 20.02 -23.76 1.75
C MET A 62 18.84 -23.31 2.60
N THR A 63 18.77 -22.02 2.91
CA THR A 63 17.61 -21.41 3.54
C THR A 63 16.45 -21.28 2.56
N ASN A 64 15.24 -21.20 3.08
CA ASN A 64 14.01 -21.06 2.29
C ASN A 64 13.05 -20.09 3.01
N GLY A 65 13.50 -18.90 3.24
CA GLY A 65 12.72 -17.85 3.92
C GLY A 65 11.54 -17.33 3.11
N SER A 66 11.56 -17.54 1.78
CA SER A 66 10.41 -17.25 0.92
C SER A 66 9.33 -18.34 0.97
N GLY A 67 9.67 -19.57 1.34
CA GLY A 67 8.81 -20.75 1.17
C GLY A 67 8.72 -21.26 -0.28
N CYS A 68 9.39 -20.57 -1.22
CA CYS A 68 9.30 -20.85 -2.65
C CYS A 68 10.63 -21.24 -3.30
N GLY A 69 11.74 -21.21 -2.58
CA GLY A 69 13.07 -21.55 -3.12
C GLY A 69 14.19 -21.13 -2.20
N CYS A 70 15.38 -21.12 -2.75
CA CYS A 70 16.61 -20.89 -1.99
C CYS A 70 16.93 -19.41 -1.90
N ASP A 71 17.03 -18.86 -0.69
CA ASP A 71 17.29 -17.43 -0.48
C ASP A 71 18.64 -17.00 -1.08
N LEU A 72 18.67 -15.83 -1.73
CA LEU A 72 19.91 -15.21 -2.16
C LEU A 72 20.62 -14.56 -0.95
N ALA A 73 21.94 -14.69 -0.91
CA ALA A 73 22.78 -14.12 0.14
C ALA A 73 23.16 -12.66 -0.21
N SER A 74 22.19 -11.75 -0.14
CA SER A 74 22.32 -10.33 -0.52
C SER A 74 23.46 -9.63 0.23
N GLU A 75 23.75 -10.06 1.45
CA GLU A 75 24.83 -9.54 2.28
C GLU A 75 26.23 -9.83 1.72
N ARG A 76 26.37 -10.76 0.77
CA ARG A 76 27.66 -11.06 0.13
C ARG A 76 28.00 -10.03 -0.97
N PRO A 77 29.25 -9.55 -1.06
CA PRO A 77 29.59 -8.40 -1.90
C PRO A 77 29.21 -8.56 -3.39
N MET A 78 29.40 -9.74 -3.99
CA MET A 78 29.11 -9.91 -5.41
C MET A 78 27.62 -10.15 -5.67
N VAL A 79 26.87 -10.70 -4.72
CA VAL A 79 25.40 -10.78 -4.80
C VAL A 79 24.82 -9.36 -4.71
N ARG A 80 25.25 -8.57 -3.74
CA ARG A 80 24.88 -7.13 -3.61
C ARG A 80 25.16 -6.38 -4.91
N LYS A 81 26.39 -6.54 -5.45
CA LYS A 81 26.76 -5.90 -6.72
C LYS A 81 25.80 -6.30 -7.84
N TYR A 82 25.48 -7.58 -7.96
CA TYR A 82 24.56 -8.08 -8.99
C TYR A 82 23.17 -7.44 -8.87
N LEU A 83 22.63 -7.32 -7.64
CA LEU A 83 21.32 -6.71 -7.40
C LEU A 83 21.35 -5.21 -7.72
N VAL A 84 22.38 -4.50 -7.29
CA VAL A 84 22.57 -3.06 -7.62
C VAL A 84 22.67 -2.85 -9.12
N ASP A 85 23.51 -3.62 -9.82
CA ASP A 85 23.71 -3.52 -11.28
C ASP A 85 22.39 -3.82 -12.02
N SER A 86 21.62 -4.81 -11.55
CA SER A 86 20.32 -5.15 -12.13
C SER A 86 19.31 -4.01 -12.01
N VAL A 87 19.17 -3.42 -10.82
CA VAL A 87 18.27 -2.29 -10.61
C VAL A 87 18.67 -1.09 -11.48
N LEU A 88 19.96 -0.76 -11.53
CA LEU A 88 20.47 0.31 -12.39
C LEU A 88 20.19 0.04 -13.88
N TYR A 89 20.37 -1.21 -14.32
CA TYR A 89 20.06 -1.59 -15.69
C TYR A 89 18.58 -1.34 -16.06
N TRP A 90 17.64 -1.74 -15.20
CA TRP A 90 16.23 -1.51 -15.43
C TRP A 90 15.87 -0.02 -15.39
N ALA A 91 16.43 0.73 -14.44
CA ALA A 91 16.21 2.18 -14.33
C ALA A 91 16.73 2.93 -15.56
N THR A 92 17.94 2.61 -16.04
CA THR A 92 18.59 3.36 -17.12
C THR A 92 18.19 2.87 -18.52
N THR A 93 17.99 1.55 -18.68
CA THR A 93 17.74 0.95 -20.01
C THR A 93 16.26 0.94 -20.37
N TYR A 94 15.38 0.76 -19.39
CA TYR A 94 13.92 0.70 -19.60
C TYR A 94 13.19 1.91 -19.03
N HIS A 95 13.91 2.83 -18.34
CA HIS A 95 13.33 4.02 -17.69
C HIS A 95 12.26 3.65 -16.66
N ILE A 96 12.53 2.66 -15.83
CA ILE A 96 11.65 2.27 -14.73
C ILE A 96 11.72 3.34 -13.63
N ASP A 97 10.55 3.77 -13.15
CA ASP A 97 10.38 4.88 -12.19
C ASP A 97 10.30 4.42 -10.74
N GLY A 98 10.33 3.12 -10.50
CA GLY A 98 10.34 2.57 -9.14
C GLY A 98 10.47 1.06 -9.10
N PHE A 99 10.80 0.55 -7.92
CA PHE A 99 10.95 -0.87 -7.66
C PHE A 99 10.20 -1.27 -6.41
N ARG A 100 9.37 -2.31 -6.52
CA ARG A 100 8.75 -3.00 -5.39
C ARG A 100 9.51 -4.30 -5.15
N PHE A 101 10.07 -4.46 -3.96
CA PHE A 101 10.78 -5.68 -3.58
C PHE A 101 9.83 -6.67 -2.91
N ASP A 102 9.64 -7.80 -3.56
CA ASP A 102 8.97 -8.95 -2.99
C ASP A 102 9.77 -9.45 -1.79
N LEU A 103 9.09 -9.74 -0.65
CA LEU A 103 9.73 -10.20 0.59
C LEU A 103 11.04 -9.45 0.91
N MET A 104 11.00 -8.12 0.91
CA MET A 104 12.18 -7.25 1.10
C MET A 104 12.98 -7.60 2.38
N ALA A 105 12.33 -8.15 3.40
CA ALA A 105 13.01 -8.58 4.62
C ALA A 105 13.91 -9.82 4.45
N LEU A 106 13.92 -10.46 3.29
CA LEU A 106 14.92 -11.46 2.92
C LEU A 106 16.22 -10.84 2.39
N GLU A 107 16.17 -9.57 1.96
CA GLU A 107 17.36 -8.79 1.67
C GLU A 107 17.92 -8.17 2.96
N ASP A 108 19.20 -7.91 2.97
CA ASP A 108 19.81 -7.15 4.08
C ASP A 108 19.69 -5.63 3.89
N ALA A 109 19.65 -4.91 5.01
CA ALA A 109 19.48 -3.46 5.02
C ALA A 109 20.60 -2.72 4.29
N ASP A 110 21.84 -3.20 4.35
CA ASP A 110 22.98 -2.57 3.67
C ASP A 110 22.85 -2.69 2.15
N THR A 111 22.33 -3.82 1.65
CA THR A 111 22.05 -4.02 0.22
C THR A 111 20.95 -3.07 -0.25
N MET A 112 19.87 -2.94 0.50
CA MET A 112 18.80 -1.99 0.16
C MET A 112 19.31 -0.54 0.17
N ASN A 113 20.14 -0.17 1.14
CA ASN A 113 20.78 1.14 1.17
C ASN A 113 21.75 1.37 0.00
N ALA A 114 22.52 0.35 -0.39
CA ALA A 114 23.41 0.43 -1.55
C ALA A 114 22.64 0.62 -2.87
N ILE A 115 21.49 -0.07 -3.03
CA ILE A 115 20.57 0.13 -4.16
C ILE A 115 20.05 1.57 -4.16
N ARG A 116 19.57 2.09 -3.01
CA ARG A 116 19.08 3.46 -2.91
C ARG A 116 20.15 4.48 -3.26
N ALA A 117 21.37 4.33 -2.72
CA ALA A 117 22.47 5.22 -3.00
C ALA A 117 22.87 5.20 -4.49
N ALA A 118 22.87 4.03 -5.11
CA ALA A 118 23.20 3.90 -6.53
C ALA A 118 22.12 4.55 -7.43
N LEU A 119 20.86 4.40 -7.10
CA LEU A 119 19.76 5.10 -7.78
C LEU A 119 19.87 6.61 -7.61
N ASP A 120 20.17 7.12 -6.40
CA ASP A 120 20.30 8.54 -6.11
C ASP A 120 21.45 9.21 -6.90
N ALA A 121 22.47 8.44 -7.30
CA ALA A 121 23.55 8.91 -8.12
C ALA A 121 23.17 9.11 -9.60
N LEU A 122 22.02 8.60 -10.05
CA LEU A 122 21.53 8.83 -11.40
C LEU A 122 20.90 10.22 -11.53
N PRO A 123 20.98 10.87 -12.71
CA PRO A 123 20.20 12.07 -12.98
C PRO A 123 18.69 11.82 -12.76
N GLY A 124 18.06 12.59 -11.86
CA GLY A 124 16.66 12.38 -11.48
C GLY A 124 16.40 11.12 -10.62
N GLY A 125 17.44 10.44 -10.19
CA GLY A 125 17.33 9.16 -9.46
C GLY A 125 16.68 9.29 -8.08
N GLN A 126 16.69 10.50 -7.49
CA GLN A 126 15.95 10.78 -6.26
C GLN A 126 14.42 10.62 -6.42
N ASP A 127 13.89 10.69 -7.65
CA ASP A 127 12.46 10.54 -7.92
C ASP A 127 12.06 9.07 -8.14
N ILE A 128 13.04 8.16 -8.26
CA ILE A 128 12.80 6.73 -8.42
C ILE A 128 12.34 6.16 -7.08
N LEU A 129 11.13 5.58 -7.06
CA LEU A 129 10.55 4.96 -5.88
C LEU A 129 11.29 3.65 -5.53
N LEU A 130 11.47 3.41 -4.23
CA LEU A 130 12.02 2.16 -3.72
C LEU A 130 11.24 1.75 -2.48
N TYR A 131 10.55 0.61 -2.53
CA TYR A 131 9.78 0.09 -1.42
C TYR A 131 9.61 -1.42 -1.54
N GLY A 132 9.15 -2.07 -0.47
CA GLY A 132 8.95 -3.51 -0.52
C GLY A 132 8.15 -4.06 0.65
N GLU A 133 8.03 -5.37 0.68
CA GLU A 133 7.36 -6.09 1.75
C GLU A 133 8.32 -6.28 2.93
N PRO A 134 7.99 -5.74 4.13
CA PRO A 134 8.89 -5.76 5.27
C PRO A 134 8.80 -7.07 6.08
N TRP A 135 8.49 -8.17 5.43
CA TRP A 135 8.36 -9.52 6.04
C TRP A 135 9.04 -10.59 5.19
N GLN A 136 9.09 -11.77 5.75
CA GLN A 136 9.55 -13.01 5.14
C GLN A 136 8.50 -14.10 5.36
N GLY A 137 8.47 -15.14 4.52
CA GLY A 137 7.52 -16.25 4.65
C GLY A 137 7.96 -17.31 5.67
N GLY A 138 9.26 -17.42 5.93
CA GLY A 138 9.84 -18.42 6.83
C GLY A 138 11.20 -18.00 7.37
N GLY A 139 11.93 -18.94 7.97
CA GLY A 139 13.24 -18.68 8.54
C GLY A 139 14.34 -18.54 7.49
N THR A 140 15.25 -17.60 7.69
CA THR A 140 16.47 -17.41 6.93
C THR A 140 17.66 -17.21 7.85
N ASN A 141 18.89 -17.25 7.33
CA ASN A 141 20.12 -17.11 8.09
C ASN A 141 21.04 -16.06 7.46
N LEU A 142 20.76 -14.78 7.75
CA LEU A 142 21.63 -13.68 7.35
C LEU A 142 23.01 -13.81 7.98
N GLU A 143 24.07 -13.73 7.18
CA GLU A 143 25.45 -13.92 7.62
C GLU A 143 26.06 -12.66 8.22
N GLY A 144 27.12 -12.82 9.01
CA GLY A 144 27.96 -11.71 9.48
C GLY A 144 27.26 -10.67 10.35
N GLY A 145 26.09 -11.00 10.93
CA GLY A 145 25.31 -10.04 11.72
C GLY A 145 24.53 -9.03 10.88
N ALA A 146 24.35 -9.27 9.58
CA ALA A 146 23.53 -8.45 8.70
C ALA A 146 22.09 -8.39 9.20
N ARG A 147 21.46 -7.22 9.12
CA ARG A 147 20.08 -7.00 9.56
C ARG A 147 19.12 -7.14 8.38
N PRO A 148 17.96 -7.81 8.54
CA PRO A 148 16.94 -7.85 7.49
C PRO A 148 16.39 -6.45 7.19
N ALA A 149 16.02 -6.18 5.95
CA ALA A 149 15.38 -4.93 5.57
C ALA A 149 13.87 -4.96 5.94
N ASP A 150 13.58 -5.05 7.23
CA ASP A 150 12.24 -5.08 7.81
C ASP A 150 11.89 -3.77 8.56
N LYS A 151 10.68 -3.70 9.12
CA LYS A 151 10.22 -2.53 9.91
C LYS A 151 11.10 -2.23 11.13
N ARG A 152 11.82 -3.21 11.66
CA ARG A 152 12.71 -3.03 12.82
C ARG A 152 14.07 -2.47 12.45
N ALA A 153 14.39 -2.41 11.15
CA ALA A 153 15.64 -1.86 10.64
C ALA A 153 15.51 -0.39 10.17
N LEU A 154 14.40 0.29 10.46
CA LEU A 154 14.18 1.68 10.04
C LEU A 154 15.20 2.68 10.60
N ASP A 155 15.88 2.32 11.70
CA ASP A 155 16.99 3.10 12.26
C ASP A 155 18.23 3.13 11.35
N VAL A 156 18.46 2.09 10.53
CA VAL A 156 19.59 1.96 9.61
C VAL A 156 19.19 2.05 8.14
N LEU A 157 17.95 1.73 7.78
CA LEU A 157 17.46 1.92 6.41
C LEU A 157 17.34 3.39 6.06
N SER A 158 17.63 3.74 4.82
CA SER A 158 17.35 5.09 4.29
C SER A 158 15.89 5.46 4.50
N ASP A 159 15.62 6.71 4.88
CA ASP A 159 14.25 7.25 5.00
C ASP A 159 13.53 7.39 3.64
N ARG A 160 14.22 7.06 2.55
CA ARG A 160 13.69 7.00 1.19
C ARG A 160 13.47 5.58 0.69
N ILE A 161 13.46 4.59 1.60
CA ILE A 161 13.03 3.22 1.36
C ILE A 161 11.70 3.01 2.08
N GLY A 162 10.65 2.76 1.31
CA GLY A 162 9.31 2.54 1.83
C GLY A 162 9.02 1.07 2.12
N PHE A 163 7.95 0.82 2.89
CA PHE A 163 7.49 -0.53 3.18
C PHE A 163 5.97 -0.59 3.23
N PHE A 164 5.40 -1.71 2.82
CA PHE A 164 3.99 -1.99 2.98
C PHE A 164 3.61 -2.05 4.46
N CYS A 165 2.59 -1.29 4.85
CA CYS A 165 2.14 -1.23 6.23
C CYS A 165 0.98 -2.21 6.47
N ASP A 166 1.30 -3.43 6.85
CA ASP A 166 0.32 -4.46 7.20
C ASP A 166 -0.49 -4.09 8.46
N ASP A 167 0.08 -3.32 9.38
CA ASP A 167 -0.66 -2.82 10.55
C ASP A 167 -1.83 -1.91 10.13
N THR A 168 -1.63 -1.01 9.15
CA THR A 168 -2.73 -0.21 8.58
C THR A 168 -3.76 -1.10 7.87
N ARG A 169 -3.30 -2.05 7.07
CA ARG A 169 -4.17 -2.99 6.36
C ARG A 169 -5.08 -3.74 7.33
N ASP A 170 -4.49 -4.32 8.37
CA ASP A 170 -5.17 -5.23 9.28
C ASP A 170 -6.06 -4.49 10.28
N CYS A 171 -5.66 -3.31 10.77
CA CYS A 171 -6.53 -2.53 11.66
C CYS A 171 -7.79 -2.01 10.93
N ILE A 172 -7.73 -1.75 9.64
CA ILE A 172 -8.88 -1.26 8.85
C ILE A 172 -9.85 -2.40 8.54
N LYS A 173 -9.38 -3.50 7.93
CA LYS A 173 -10.27 -4.57 7.41
C LYS A 173 -10.25 -5.88 8.21
N GLY A 174 -9.37 -6.01 9.20
CA GLY A 174 -9.11 -7.25 9.94
C GLY A 174 -7.95 -8.06 9.38
N ASN A 175 -7.37 -8.91 10.22
CA ASN A 175 -6.21 -9.73 9.89
C ASN A 175 -6.45 -10.59 8.64
N VAL A 176 -5.47 -10.63 7.74
CA VAL A 176 -5.61 -11.31 6.43
C VAL A 176 -5.52 -12.82 6.53
N PHE A 177 -4.93 -13.37 7.60
CA PHE A 177 -4.80 -14.81 7.83
C PHE A 177 -6.03 -15.44 8.51
N ASP A 178 -7.00 -14.62 8.93
CA ASP A 178 -8.30 -15.06 9.44
C ASP A 178 -9.41 -14.34 8.68
N ALA A 179 -10.11 -15.04 7.80
CA ALA A 179 -11.17 -14.47 6.96
C ALA A 179 -12.31 -13.86 7.78
N ALA A 180 -12.58 -14.38 8.99
CA ALA A 180 -13.67 -13.91 9.86
C ALA A 180 -13.24 -12.77 10.81
N ASN A 181 -11.94 -12.51 10.95
CA ASN A 181 -11.44 -11.44 11.81
C ASN A 181 -11.84 -10.07 11.25
N ALA A 182 -12.57 -9.29 12.04
CA ALA A 182 -13.02 -7.95 11.67
C ALA A 182 -11.98 -6.88 12.00
N GLY A 183 -12.01 -5.78 11.26
CA GLY A 183 -11.27 -4.55 11.56
C GLY A 183 -12.22 -3.39 11.87
N TYR A 184 -11.68 -2.18 11.88
CA TYR A 184 -12.39 -0.96 12.25
C TYR A 184 -13.65 -0.71 11.41
N VAL A 185 -13.62 -0.98 10.10
CA VAL A 185 -14.72 -0.65 9.18
C VAL A 185 -15.83 -1.68 9.14
N ASN A 186 -15.59 -2.91 9.65
CA ASN A 186 -16.49 -4.04 9.42
C ASN A 186 -16.84 -4.84 10.68
N GLY A 187 -16.78 -4.22 11.86
CA GLY A 187 -17.36 -4.78 13.08
C GLY A 187 -16.45 -4.83 14.31
N ALA A 188 -15.22 -4.33 14.22
CA ALA A 188 -14.29 -4.23 15.35
C ALA A 188 -13.79 -2.79 15.55
N PRO A 189 -14.66 -1.84 15.92
CA PRO A 189 -14.32 -0.41 16.00
C PRO A 189 -13.24 -0.09 17.04
N GLN A 190 -12.93 -1.00 17.97
CA GLN A 190 -11.82 -0.87 18.92
C GLN A 190 -10.44 -0.76 18.23
N HIS A 191 -10.30 -1.20 16.98
CA HIS A 191 -9.12 -0.96 16.15
C HIS A 191 -8.95 0.51 15.75
N GLY A 192 -9.85 1.39 16.19
CA GLY A 192 -9.69 2.83 16.05
C GLY A 192 -8.38 3.36 16.67
N TYR A 193 -7.86 2.69 17.70
CA TYR A 193 -6.57 3.05 18.27
C TYR A 193 -5.43 2.92 17.25
N GLU A 194 -5.35 1.79 16.54
CA GLU A 194 -4.35 1.57 15.49
C GLU A 194 -4.59 2.46 14.26
N VAL A 195 -5.87 2.73 13.94
CA VAL A 195 -6.21 3.67 12.86
C VAL A 195 -5.69 5.08 13.16
N LEU A 196 -5.72 5.52 14.43
CA LEU A 196 -5.12 6.80 14.83
C LEU A 196 -3.63 6.88 14.49
N HIS A 197 -2.87 5.79 14.70
CA HIS A 197 -1.46 5.74 14.34
C HIS A 197 -1.24 5.72 12.82
N SER A 198 -2.15 5.06 12.08
CA SER A 198 -2.11 5.02 10.62
C SER A 198 -2.24 6.42 10.01
N ILE A 199 -3.03 7.32 10.62
CA ILE A 199 -3.23 8.70 10.15
C ILE A 199 -1.91 9.45 10.03
N GLY A 200 -1.02 9.33 11.04
CA GLY A 200 0.31 9.94 11.08
C GLY A 200 1.43 9.07 10.46
N ALA A 201 1.07 8.06 9.67
CA ALA A 201 2.04 7.12 9.09
C ALA A 201 2.91 6.41 10.14
N TRP A 202 2.34 6.03 11.28
CA TRP A 202 3.01 5.29 12.37
C TRP A 202 4.25 5.98 12.95
N ARG A 203 4.45 7.27 12.73
CA ARG A 203 5.64 8.00 13.18
C ARG A 203 5.71 8.15 14.71
N GLY A 204 4.61 8.00 15.41
CA GLY A 204 4.54 8.00 16.88
C GLY A 204 5.21 6.80 17.57
N GLY A 205 5.85 5.89 16.83
CA GLY A 205 6.66 4.80 17.39
C GLY A 205 5.87 3.66 18.00
N GLN A 206 4.71 3.36 17.48
CA GLN A 206 3.88 2.25 17.93
C GLN A 206 4.34 0.93 17.30
N HIS A 207 4.01 -0.20 17.92
CA HIS A 207 4.34 -1.55 17.44
C HIS A 207 5.84 -1.85 17.29
N GLY A 208 6.72 -1.05 17.95
CA GLY A 208 8.16 -1.31 18.01
C GLY A 208 8.93 -0.90 16.75
N TYR A 209 8.36 -0.03 15.91
CA TYR A 209 9.06 0.58 14.79
C TYR A 209 8.72 2.08 14.66
N TRP A 210 9.65 2.84 14.08
CA TRP A 210 9.58 4.30 14.00
C TRP A 210 9.91 4.81 12.59
N PRO A 211 8.93 4.96 11.70
CA PRO A 211 9.16 5.65 10.44
C PRO A 211 9.62 7.09 10.70
N ARG A 212 10.71 7.49 10.08
CA ARG A 212 11.26 8.86 10.20
C ARG A 212 10.51 9.84 9.32
N GLN A 213 9.91 9.34 8.23
CA GLN A 213 9.16 10.11 7.25
C GLN A 213 7.88 9.38 6.88
N ALA A 214 6.82 10.13 6.59
CA ALA A 214 5.57 9.55 6.13
C ALA A 214 5.75 8.77 4.81
N GLY A 215 6.66 9.22 3.94
CA GLY A 215 6.98 8.54 2.68
C GLY A 215 7.59 7.14 2.82
N GLN A 216 8.01 6.73 4.02
CA GLN A 216 8.43 5.35 4.28
C GLN A 216 7.24 4.38 4.40
N VAL A 217 6.02 4.88 4.56
CA VAL A 217 4.85 4.04 4.83
C VAL A 217 3.96 3.96 3.59
N VAL A 218 3.83 2.77 3.03
CA VAL A 218 2.88 2.47 1.96
C VAL A 218 1.55 2.07 2.60
N GLN A 219 0.58 2.97 2.53
CA GLN A 219 -0.77 2.79 3.05
C GLN A 219 -1.60 1.98 2.06
N TYR A 220 -2.10 0.83 2.45
CA TYR A 220 -2.86 -0.05 1.58
C TYR A 220 -3.87 -0.89 2.35
N ILE A 221 -4.80 -1.48 1.63
CA ILE A 221 -5.80 -2.38 2.23
C ILE A 221 -5.76 -3.74 1.58
N SER A 222 -5.55 -3.82 0.28
CA SER A 222 -5.43 -5.06 -0.46
C SER A 222 -4.34 -5.00 -1.51
N ALA A 223 -3.80 -6.16 -1.86
CA ALA A 223 -2.81 -6.37 -2.89
C ALA A 223 -3.18 -7.64 -3.68
N HIS A 224 -2.25 -8.20 -4.46
CA HIS A 224 -2.50 -9.41 -5.21
C HIS A 224 -2.64 -10.66 -4.32
N ASP A 225 -2.02 -10.67 -3.13
CA ASP A 225 -2.13 -11.74 -2.14
C ASP A 225 -3.35 -11.60 -1.25
N ASN A 226 -3.75 -12.70 -0.62
CA ASN A 226 -4.87 -12.80 0.30
C ASN A 226 -6.23 -12.43 -0.33
N LEU A 227 -7.25 -12.26 0.51
CA LEU A 227 -8.57 -11.82 0.07
C LEU A 227 -8.52 -10.38 -0.44
N THR A 228 -9.23 -10.10 -1.53
CA THR A 228 -9.52 -8.72 -1.92
C THR A 228 -10.24 -7.97 -0.80
N LEU A 229 -10.29 -6.65 -0.86
CA LEU A 229 -11.08 -5.90 0.13
C LEU A 229 -12.54 -6.37 0.13
N TRP A 230 -13.17 -6.47 -1.06
CA TRP A 230 -14.56 -6.91 -1.18
C TRP A 230 -14.80 -8.28 -0.57
N ASP A 231 -13.93 -9.26 -0.90
CA ASP A 231 -14.07 -10.64 -0.39
C ASP A 231 -13.88 -10.70 1.13
N LYS A 232 -12.95 -9.91 1.68
CA LYS A 232 -12.75 -9.81 3.13
C LYS A 232 -13.95 -9.23 3.85
N LEU A 233 -14.53 -8.14 3.33
CA LEU A 233 -15.74 -7.54 3.88
C LEU A 233 -16.93 -8.51 3.82
N ALA A 234 -17.07 -9.21 2.69
CA ALA A 234 -18.11 -10.23 2.50
C ALA A 234 -17.96 -11.40 3.47
N ALA A 235 -16.72 -11.90 3.66
CA ALA A 235 -16.46 -13.02 4.58
C ALA A 235 -16.79 -12.64 6.02
N VAL A 236 -16.36 -11.48 6.51
CA VAL A 236 -16.69 -10.97 7.84
C VAL A 236 -18.21 -10.78 8.00
N GLY A 237 -18.88 -10.21 6.99
CA GLY A 237 -20.32 -9.99 6.95
C GLY A 237 -21.14 -11.26 6.68
N ARG A 238 -20.48 -12.41 6.44
CA ARG A 238 -21.11 -13.69 6.04
C ARG A 238 -22.01 -13.54 4.82
N ARG A 239 -21.52 -12.80 3.81
CA ARG A 239 -22.15 -12.63 2.49
C ARG A 239 -21.43 -13.56 1.50
N TRP A 240 -22.13 -14.53 0.94
CA TRP A 240 -21.55 -15.56 0.07
C TRP A 240 -21.82 -15.33 -1.41
N ASP A 241 -22.70 -14.40 -1.73
CA ASP A 241 -22.87 -13.92 -3.09
C ASP A 241 -21.92 -12.72 -3.32
N TYR A 242 -20.72 -13.03 -3.79
CA TYR A 242 -19.68 -12.04 -4.06
C TYR A 242 -20.00 -11.11 -5.24
N ASP A 243 -20.93 -11.51 -6.11
CA ASP A 243 -21.28 -10.74 -7.30
C ASP A 243 -22.42 -9.76 -7.06
N ALA A 244 -23.24 -9.99 -6.05
CA ALA A 244 -24.33 -9.10 -5.71
C ALA A 244 -23.80 -7.79 -5.09
N PRO A 245 -24.33 -6.62 -5.47
CA PRO A 245 -24.08 -5.39 -4.74
C PRO A 245 -24.75 -5.45 -3.37
N ASP A 246 -24.01 -5.08 -2.33
CA ASP A 246 -24.50 -5.00 -0.95
C ASP A 246 -24.23 -3.59 -0.43
N ALA A 247 -25.25 -2.91 0.07
CA ALA A 247 -25.15 -1.53 0.52
C ALA A 247 -24.22 -1.36 1.72
N GLU A 248 -24.17 -2.34 2.63
CA GLU A 248 -23.28 -2.32 3.78
C GLU A 248 -21.82 -2.53 3.34
N LEU A 249 -21.55 -3.51 2.48
CA LEU A 249 -20.21 -3.75 1.93
C LEU A 249 -19.71 -2.53 1.14
N LEU A 250 -20.57 -1.88 0.36
CA LEU A 250 -20.24 -0.66 -0.36
C LEU A 250 -19.88 0.49 0.60
N ALA A 251 -20.62 0.64 1.71
CA ALA A 251 -20.31 1.65 2.72
C ALA A 251 -18.99 1.36 3.43
N GLN A 252 -18.77 0.11 3.83
CA GLN A 252 -17.51 -0.32 4.44
C GLN A 252 -16.31 -0.15 3.49
N ASN A 253 -16.48 -0.46 2.21
CA ASN A 253 -15.44 -0.26 1.20
C ASN A 253 -15.10 1.23 1.05
N ARG A 254 -16.11 2.12 0.98
CA ARG A 254 -15.88 3.58 0.93
C ARG A 254 -15.18 4.10 2.19
N LEU A 255 -15.58 3.62 3.38
CA LEU A 255 -14.92 4.02 4.63
C LEU A 255 -13.47 3.55 4.64
N ALA A 256 -13.21 2.31 4.26
CA ALA A 256 -11.86 1.75 4.16
C ALA A 256 -10.97 2.56 3.21
N ALA A 257 -11.48 2.85 2.00
CA ALA A 257 -10.80 3.71 1.03
C ALA A 257 -10.55 5.11 1.59
N GLY A 258 -11.57 5.69 2.24
CA GLY A 258 -11.47 7.00 2.86
C GLY A 258 -10.37 7.09 3.90
N ILE A 259 -10.19 6.04 4.70
CA ILE A 259 -9.14 6.00 5.73
C ILE A 259 -7.76 6.04 5.08
N TYR A 260 -7.36 5.03 4.29
CA TYR A 260 -5.98 4.99 3.81
C TYR A 260 -5.65 6.10 2.80
N LEU A 261 -6.64 6.62 2.07
CA LEU A 261 -6.46 7.76 1.16
C LEU A 261 -6.35 9.11 1.89
N THR A 262 -6.74 9.18 3.17
CA THR A 262 -6.57 10.38 4.00
C THR A 262 -5.49 10.25 5.08
N CYS A 263 -4.85 9.10 5.19
CA CYS A 263 -3.64 8.93 5.99
C CYS A 263 -2.42 9.55 5.29
N GLN A 264 -1.45 10.03 6.06
CA GLN A 264 -0.13 10.41 5.55
C GLN A 264 0.60 9.16 5.02
N GLY A 265 1.53 9.36 4.09
CA GLY A 265 2.28 8.28 3.44
C GLY A 265 1.91 8.06 1.98
N LEU A 266 2.35 6.96 1.40
CA LEU A 266 2.16 6.61 0.00
C LEU A 266 0.94 5.70 -0.16
N PRO A 267 -0.15 6.12 -0.81
CA PRO A 267 -1.29 5.24 -1.00
C PRO A 267 -1.00 4.21 -2.10
N PHE A 268 -1.37 2.96 -1.83
CA PHE A 268 -1.32 1.87 -2.80
C PHE A 268 -2.72 1.28 -2.98
N LEU A 269 -3.14 1.09 -4.22
CA LEU A 269 -4.46 0.61 -4.62
C LEU A 269 -4.33 -0.66 -5.45
N GLN A 270 -4.97 -1.75 -5.03
CA GLN A 270 -5.11 -2.93 -5.88
C GLN A 270 -6.05 -2.61 -7.05
N ALA A 271 -5.63 -2.92 -8.28
CA ALA A 271 -6.48 -2.73 -9.46
C ALA A 271 -7.82 -3.47 -9.30
N GLY A 272 -8.92 -2.74 -9.41
CA GLY A 272 -10.27 -3.25 -9.23
C GLY A 272 -10.87 -3.08 -7.84
N GLU A 273 -10.09 -2.69 -6.84
CA GLU A 273 -10.62 -2.40 -5.49
C GLU A 273 -11.72 -1.34 -5.55
N GLU A 274 -11.55 -0.34 -6.41
CA GLU A 274 -12.45 0.78 -6.63
C GLU A 274 -13.80 0.41 -7.28
N TRP A 275 -13.96 -0.83 -7.75
CA TRP A 275 -15.26 -1.37 -8.17
C TRP A 275 -15.58 -2.70 -7.49
N GLY A 276 -15.03 -2.91 -6.30
CA GLY A 276 -15.34 -4.09 -5.50
C GLY A 276 -14.86 -5.40 -6.13
N ARG A 277 -13.64 -5.43 -6.69
CA ARG A 277 -13.04 -6.63 -7.27
C ARG A 277 -13.17 -7.83 -6.34
N THR A 278 -13.64 -8.95 -6.87
CA THR A 278 -13.73 -10.22 -6.16
C THR A 278 -12.86 -11.29 -6.81
N LYS A 279 -12.34 -12.18 -6.01
CA LYS A 279 -11.77 -13.48 -6.39
C LYS A 279 -12.67 -14.63 -5.86
N HIS A 280 -13.93 -14.32 -5.56
CA HIS A 280 -14.91 -15.24 -5.01
C HIS A 280 -14.44 -15.95 -3.74
N GLY A 281 -13.73 -15.22 -2.87
CA GLY A 281 -13.20 -15.74 -1.60
C GLY A 281 -11.91 -16.54 -1.73
N ASP A 282 -11.30 -16.62 -2.91
CA ASP A 282 -9.99 -17.28 -3.07
C ASP A 282 -8.88 -16.36 -2.55
N HIS A 283 -8.27 -16.74 -1.43
CA HIS A 283 -7.20 -16.02 -0.78
C HIS A 283 -5.80 -16.35 -1.32
N ASN A 284 -5.68 -17.40 -2.17
CA ASN A 284 -4.39 -17.90 -2.65
C ASN A 284 -4.41 -18.20 -4.15
N SER A 285 -4.91 -17.27 -4.93
CA SER A 285 -5.28 -17.42 -6.34
C SER A 285 -4.10 -17.46 -7.33
N TYR A 286 -2.84 -17.33 -6.87
CA TYR A 286 -1.69 -17.22 -7.76
C TYR A 286 -1.46 -18.47 -8.64
N LYS A 287 -1.89 -19.64 -8.19
CA LYS A 287 -1.91 -20.90 -8.96
C LYS A 287 -3.29 -21.24 -9.53
N GLY A 288 -4.28 -20.41 -9.26
CA GLY A 288 -5.64 -20.62 -9.69
C GLY A 288 -5.87 -20.34 -11.18
N PRO A 289 -7.08 -20.60 -11.69
CA PRO A 289 -7.47 -20.27 -13.04
C PRO A 289 -7.32 -18.78 -13.35
N LEU A 290 -7.01 -18.45 -14.60
CA LEU A 290 -6.93 -17.04 -15.05
C LEU A 290 -8.23 -16.27 -14.78
N GLU A 291 -9.37 -16.95 -14.87
CA GLU A 291 -10.69 -16.34 -14.61
C GLU A 291 -10.82 -15.77 -13.19
N THR A 292 -10.21 -16.41 -12.17
CA THR A 292 -10.22 -15.91 -10.79
C THR A 292 -9.46 -14.57 -10.67
N ASN A 293 -8.39 -14.40 -11.44
CA ASN A 293 -7.56 -13.18 -11.38
C ASN A 293 -7.95 -12.11 -12.41
N LYS A 294 -8.87 -12.40 -13.30
CA LYS A 294 -9.35 -11.50 -14.35
C LYS A 294 -10.02 -10.28 -13.73
N LEU A 295 -9.76 -9.12 -14.33
CA LEU A 295 -10.49 -7.90 -14.04
C LEU A 295 -11.84 -7.93 -14.75
N ASP A 296 -12.93 -7.96 -14.01
CA ASP A 296 -14.29 -7.92 -14.56
C ASP A 296 -14.73 -6.47 -14.82
N TRP A 297 -14.48 -6.03 -16.04
CA TRP A 297 -14.91 -4.69 -16.49
C TRP A 297 -16.43 -4.55 -16.60
N THR A 298 -17.19 -5.67 -16.74
CA THR A 298 -18.64 -5.65 -16.73
C THR A 298 -19.17 -5.22 -15.37
N ARG A 299 -18.58 -5.77 -14.30
CA ARG A 299 -18.86 -5.37 -12.92
C ARG A 299 -18.60 -3.88 -12.70
N ALA A 300 -17.49 -3.36 -13.21
CA ALA A 300 -17.11 -1.94 -13.08
C ALA A 300 -18.16 -0.97 -13.67
N HIS A 301 -18.96 -1.42 -14.65
CA HIS A 301 -20.00 -0.60 -15.29
C HIS A 301 -21.38 -0.71 -14.62
N ARG A 302 -21.55 -1.59 -13.64
CA ARG A 302 -22.83 -1.67 -12.88
C ARG A 302 -22.97 -0.41 -12.03
N PRO A 303 -24.18 0.18 -11.91
CA PRO A 303 -24.38 1.49 -11.29
C PRO A 303 -23.77 1.62 -9.88
N GLU A 304 -23.90 0.61 -9.04
CA GLU A 304 -23.41 0.60 -7.67
C GLU A 304 -21.88 0.62 -7.61
N PHE A 305 -21.23 -0.15 -8.46
CA PHE A 305 -19.76 -0.23 -8.54
C PHE A 305 -19.16 0.95 -9.31
N ALA A 306 -19.87 1.48 -10.30
CA ALA A 306 -19.48 2.74 -10.96
C ALA A 306 -19.54 3.92 -9.98
N ALA A 307 -20.55 3.96 -9.08
CA ALA A 307 -20.61 4.96 -8.01
C ALA A 307 -19.47 4.80 -7.01
N LEU A 308 -19.06 3.56 -6.67
CA LEU A 308 -17.89 3.30 -5.85
C LEU A 308 -16.61 3.83 -6.54
N THR A 309 -16.42 3.56 -7.82
CA THR A 309 -15.29 4.09 -8.61
C THR A 309 -15.27 5.62 -8.62
N ALA A 310 -16.44 6.24 -8.75
CA ALA A 310 -16.55 7.71 -8.69
C ALA A 310 -16.14 8.26 -7.32
N PHE A 311 -16.47 7.55 -6.23
CA PHE A 311 -16.05 7.91 -4.89
C PHE A 311 -14.52 7.85 -4.73
N TYR A 312 -13.86 6.75 -5.15
CA TYR A 312 -12.39 6.63 -5.14
C TYR A 312 -11.72 7.75 -5.94
N ARG A 313 -12.22 8.04 -7.14
CA ARG A 313 -11.74 9.16 -7.95
C ARG A 313 -11.85 10.48 -7.23
N GLY A 314 -12.96 10.70 -6.52
CA GLY A 314 -13.20 11.89 -5.71
C GLY A 314 -12.23 12.00 -4.53
N MET A 315 -11.98 10.91 -3.80
CA MET A 315 -11.01 10.87 -2.70
C MET A 315 -9.58 11.14 -3.17
N LEU A 316 -9.18 10.56 -4.30
CA LEU A 316 -7.88 10.85 -4.92
C LEU A 316 -7.76 12.32 -5.38
N ALA A 317 -8.85 12.91 -5.88
CA ALA A 317 -8.88 14.33 -6.21
C ALA A 317 -8.74 15.22 -4.96
N ILE A 318 -9.40 14.86 -3.85
CA ILE A 318 -9.23 15.54 -2.56
C ILE A 318 -7.76 15.48 -2.12
N ARG A 319 -7.17 14.27 -2.09
CA ARG A 319 -5.77 14.08 -1.70
C ARG A 319 -4.81 14.92 -2.53
N ARG A 320 -5.03 14.99 -3.84
CA ARG A 320 -4.18 15.77 -4.77
C ARG A 320 -4.31 17.27 -4.57
N THR A 321 -5.51 17.76 -4.25
CA THR A 321 -5.78 19.20 -4.08
C THR A 321 -5.61 19.68 -2.64
N CYS A 322 -5.47 18.75 -1.68
CA CYS A 322 -5.23 19.02 -0.26
C CYS A 322 -3.92 18.34 0.18
N PRO A 323 -2.73 18.87 -0.18
CA PRO A 323 -1.43 18.23 0.05
C PRO A 323 -1.17 17.88 1.52
N ARG A 324 -1.78 18.62 2.46
CA ARG A 324 -1.70 18.38 3.90
C ARG A 324 -2.12 16.95 4.29
N ILE A 325 -3.10 16.37 3.58
CA ILE A 325 -3.55 14.99 3.81
C ILE A 325 -2.45 13.99 3.48
N ALA A 326 -1.65 14.24 2.45
CA ALA A 326 -0.60 13.33 2.02
C ALA A 326 0.58 13.26 2.99
N GLY A 327 0.84 14.35 3.75
CA GLY A 327 2.01 14.48 4.62
C GLY A 327 3.29 14.56 3.78
N ALA A 328 3.73 15.78 3.47
CA ALA A 328 5.01 15.98 2.80
C ALA A 328 6.18 15.62 3.72
N TYR A 329 7.39 15.54 3.15
CA TYR A 329 8.61 15.35 3.93
C TYR A 329 8.76 16.47 4.98
N GLY A 330 8.91 16.08 6.25
CA GLY A 330 9.02 17.01 7.38
C GLY A 330 7.71 17.61 7.89
N GLU A 331 6.56 17.28 7.30
CA GLU A 331 5.26 17.73 7.82
C GLU A 331 4.95 17.11 9.19
N PRO A 332 4.32 17.86 10.09
CA PRO A 332 3.93 17.37 11.42
C PRO A 332 2.87 16.26 11.32
N GLU A 333 2.71 15.52 12.41
CA GLU A 333 1.59 14.60 12.56
C GLU A 333 0.27 15.38 12.64
N PRO A 334 -0.85 14.81 12.13
CA PRO A 334 -2.15 15.45 12.21
C PRO A 334 -2.61 15.67 13.65
N PHE A 335 -3.26 16.79 13.90
CA PHE A 335 -3.90 17.07 15.20
C PHE A 335 -5.17 16.22 15.34
N ILE A 336 -5.23 15.38 16.37
CA ILE A 336 -6.36 14.48 16.65
C ILE A 336 -7.41 15.22 17.48
N LEU A 337 -8.66 15.16 17.03
CA LEU A 337 -9.82 15.76 17.72
C LEU A 337 -10.33 14.80 18.81
N ALA A 338 -10.67 15.34 19.96
CA ALA A 338 -11.32 14.58 21.03
C ALA A 338 -12.79 14.34 20.68
N LEU A 339 -13.15 13.12 20.31
CA LEU A 339 -14.50 12.71 19.93
C LEU A 339 -14.98 11.54 20.81
N PRO A 340 -16.32 11.39 21.00
CA PRO A 340 -16.87 10.30 21.79
C PRO A 340 -16.84 8.96 21.05
N GLY A 341 -16.87 7.87 21.80
CA GLY A 341 -16.99 6.51 21.27
C GLY A 341 -15.84 6.10 20.38
N TRP A 342 -16.14 5.51 19.24
CA TRP A 342 -15.18 5.04 18.24
C TRP A 342 -15.04 6.00 17.05
N LEU A 343 -15.62 7.21 17.15
CA LEU A 343 -15.41 8.24 16.15
C LEU A 343 -13.93 8.67 16.13
N ILE A 344 -13.41 8.87 14.94
CA ILE A 344 -12.10 9.48 14.75
C ILE A 344 -12.28 10.78 13.98
N GLY A 345 -11.61 11.82 14.45
CA GLY A 345 -11.54 13.10 13.75
C GLY A 345 -10.13 13.66 13.85
N PHE A 346 -9.68 14.31 12.79
CA PHE A 346 -8.37 14.94 12.78
C PHE A 346 -8.28 16.11 11.81
N VAL A 347 -7.30 16.96 12.05
CA VAL A 347 -6.94 18.09 11.19
C VAL A 347 -5.49 17.88 10.76
N PRO A 348 -5.22 17.67 9.47
CA PRO A 348 -3.85 17.66 8.96
C PRO A 348 -3.19 19.03 9.20
N GLU A 349 -2.12 19.06 9.97
CA GLU A 349 -1.33 20.26 10.20
C GLU A 349 -0.36 20.52 9.06
N SER A 350 -0.09 21.77 8.75
CA SER A 350 0.92 22.18 7.77
C SER A 350 1.40 23.58 8.08
N ALA A 351 2.66 23.86 7.79
CA ALA A 351 3.24 25.18 7.89
C ALA A 351 2.71 26.17 6.82
N ASP A 352 2.07 25.66 5.76
CA ASP A 352 1.55 26.48 4.65
C ASP A 352 0.13 26.98 4.94
N PRO A 353 -0.22 28.28 4.73
CA PRO A 353 -1.53 28.88 5.00
C PRO A 353 -2.65 28.48 4.01
N VAL A 354 -2.68 27.25 3.53
CA VAL A 354 -3.77 26.72 2.69
C VAL A 354 -5.04 26.51 3.53
N ARG A 355 -6.23 26.47 2.90
CA ARG A 355 -7.52 26.22 3.55
C ARG A 355 -7.45 25.01 4.48
N PRO A 356 -7.89 25.11 5.74
CA PRO A 356 -7.87 23.99 6.67
C PRO A 356 -8.77 22.85 6.19
N VAL A 357 -8.36 21.63 6.48
CA VAL A 357 -9.12 20.40 6.19
C VAL A 357 -9.39 19.68 7.50
N ALA A 358 -10.59 19.13 7.67
CA ALA A 358 -10.93 18.26 8.79
C ALA A 358 -11.51 16.94 8.24
N VAL A 359 -11.07 15.82 8.79
CA VAL A 359 -11.47 14.49 8.36
C VAL A 359 -12.12 13.76 9.53
N TYR A 360 -13.22 13.06 9.27
CA TYR A 360 -13.97 12.29 10.26
C TYR A 360 -14.27 10.90 9.76
N TYR A 361 -14.09 9.89 10.62
CA TYR A 361 -14.48 8.50 10.39
C TYR A 361 -15.56 8.10 11.38
N ASN A 362 -16.66 7.58 10.88
CA ASN A 362 -17.72 6.96 11.69
C ASN A 362 -17.81 5.47 11.33
N PRO A 363 -17.32 4.52 12.17
CA PRO A 363 -17.45 3.09 11.95
C PRO A 363 -18.80 2.54 12.38
N GLU A 364 -19.59 3.35 13.16
CA GLU A 364 -20.85 2.91 13.73
C GLU A 364 -21.94 2.77 12.67
N ARG A 365 -22.87 1.83 12.89
CA ARG A 365 -24.05 1.63 12.03
C ARG A 365 -25.16 2.65 12.28
N THR A 366 -24.90 3.63 13.12
CA THR A 366 -25.82 4.70 13.47
C THR A 366 -25.20 6.06 13.14
N ARG A 367 -26.06 7.04 12.93
CA ARG A 367 -25.64 8.44 12.80
C ARG A 367 -25.01 8.92 14.10
N GLN A 368 -23.95 9.67 13.99
CA GLN A 368 -23.20 10.20 15.11
C GLN A 368 -23.02 11.71 14.95
N TRP A 369 -22.89 12.42 16.07
CA TRP A 369 -22.58 13.85 16.06
C TRP A 369 -21.13 14.09 16.40
N ALA A 370 -20.46 14.90 15.60
CA ALA A 370 -19.10 15.34 15.86
C ALA A 370 -19.04 16.87 16.01
N THR A 371 -18.25 17.32 16.97
CA THR A 371 -17.88 18.73 17.08
C THR A 371 -16.91 19.11 15.98
N LEU A 372 -17.05 20.33 15.44
CA LEU A 372 -16.18 20.87 14.42
C LEU A 372 -15.12 21.80 15.04
N PRO A 373 -13.93 21.90 14.44
CA PRO A 373 -13.00 22.97 14.78
C PRO A 373 -13.65 24.35 14.51
N HIS A 374 -13.20 25.37 15.24
CA HIS A 374 -13.70 26.74 15.03
C HIS A 374 -13.60 27.16 13.55
N GLY A 375 -14.68 27.72 13.03
CA GLY A 375 -14.74 28.19 11.64
C GLY A 375 -16.00 27.79 10.89
N SER A 376 -15.99 28.04 9.59
CA SER A 376 -17.05 27.65 8.65
C SER A 376 -16.55 26.56 7.72
N TRP A 377 -17.33 25.52 7.54
CA TRP A 377 -16.89 24.29 6.86
C TRP A 377 -17.87 23.86 5.77
N ARG A 378 -17.36 23.35 4.66
CA ARG A 378 -18.15 22.68 3.61
C ARG A 378 -17.61 21.28 3.34
N LYS A 379 -18.48 20.40 2.84
CA LYS A 379 -18.10 19.02 2.54
C LYS A 379 -17.29 18.93 1.24
N LEU A 380 -16.25 18.10 1.29
CA LEU A 380 -15.58 17.50 0.13
C LEU A 380 -15.96 16.01 0.00
N SER A 381 -16.33 15.37 1.13
CA SER A 381 -16.91 14.02 1.15
C SER A 381 -18.01 13.93 2.19
N ASP A 382 -19.08 13.18 1.87
CA ASP A 382 -20.20 12.87 2.78
C ASP A 382 -20.33 11.36 3.06
N GLY A 383 -19.32 10.58 2.66
CA GLY A 383 -19.31 9.12 2.78
C GLY A 383 -19.96 8.38 1.59
N VAL A 384 -20.63 9.08 0.70
CA VAL A 384 -21.21 8.54 -0.55
C VAL A 384 -20.61 9.22 -1.77
N HIS A 385 -20.50 10.54 -1.72
CA HIS A 385 -19.90 11.39 -2.75
C HIS A 385 -18.58 11.96 -2.23
N ALA A 386 -17.63 12.13 -3.12
CA ALA A 386 -16.36 12.78 -2.84
C ALA A 386 -15.89 13.61 -4.05
N GLY A 387 -15.17 14.71 -3.80
CA GLY A 387 -14.61 15.54 -4.87
C GLY A 387 -13.85 16.74 -4.35
N ALA A 388 -13.01 17.34 -5.21
CA ALA A 388 -12.19 18.50 -4.87
C ALA A 388 -13.01 19.81 -4.71
N ASN A 389 -14.22 19.86 -5.26
CA ASN A 389 -15.09 21.04 -5.16
C ASN A 389 -16.03 20.90 -3.95
N PRO A 390 -16.06 21.91 -3.03
CA PRO A 390 -16.95 21.87 -1.89
C PRO A 390 -18.42 21.85 -2.29
N PHE A 391 -19.23 21.09 -1.57
CA PHE A 391 -20.68 20.98 -1.81
C PHE A 391 -21.49 21.04 -0.51
N GLY A 392 -22.82 21.16 -0.65
CA GLY A 392 -23.76 21.21 0.45
C GLY A 392 -23.74 22.54 1.22
N PRO A 393 -24.45 22.62 2.36
CA PRO A 393 -24.50 23.82 3.19
C PRO A 393 -23.19 24.08 3.94
N ILE A 394 -23.09 25.27 4.53
CA ILE A 394 -22.02 25.61 5.48
C ILE A 394 -22.37 25.04 6.85
N PHE A 395 -21.40 24.38 7.46
CA PHE A 395 -21.48 23.84 8.82
C PHE A 395 -20.62 24.64 9.79
N ARG A 396 -21.08 24.76 11.04
CA ARG A 396 -20.39 25.36 12.17
C ARG A 396 -20.68 24.54 13.42
N ASP A 397 -19.79 24.57 14.38
CA ASP A 397 -19.93 23.97 15.72
C ASP A 397 -20.07 22.44 15.72
N ALA A 398 -21.01 21.86 14.98
CA ALA A 398 -21.24 20.42 14.94
C ALA A 398 -21.78 19.94 13.59
N LEU A 399 -21.57 18.65 13.31
CA LEU A 399 -22.01 17.98 12.09
C LEU A 399 -22.51 16.56 12.41
N GLU A 400 -23.63 16.18 11.81
CA GLU A 400 -24.09 14.79 11.78
C GLU A 400 -23.28 13.97 10.76
N LEU A 401 -22.62 12.91 11.22
CA LEU A 401 -21.86 11.95 10.42
C LEU A 401 -22.74 10.75 10.06
N PRO A 402 -22.88 10.40 8.78
CA PRO A 402 -23.65 9.21 8.37
C PRO A 402 -23.03 7.91 8.94
N PRO A 403 -23.85 6.83 9.03
CA PRO A 403 -23.31 5.52 9.41
C PRO A 403 -22.23 5.03 8.45
N VAL A 404 -21.23 4.32 8.96
CA VAL A 404 -20.15 3.68 8.20
C VAL A 404 -19.63 4.61 7.09
N SER A 405 -19.05 5.73 7.49
CA SER A 405 -18.73 6.80 6.54
C SER A 405 -17.42 7.54 6.85
N VAL A 406 -16.83 8.10 5.80
CA VAL A 406 -15.79 9.11 5.88
C VAL A 406 -16.34 10.47 5.43
N THR A 407 -16.20 11.47 6.27
CA THR A 407 -16.54 12.86 5.94
C THR A 407 -15.27 13.68 5.87
N VAL A 408 -15.09 14.40 4.77
CA VAL A 408 -13.98 15.34 4.61
C VAL A 408 -14.55 16.74 4.44
N LEU A 409 -14.04 17.67 5.23
CA LEU A 409 -14.44 19.06 5.25
C LEU A 409 -13.28 19.96 4.84
N VAL A 410 -13.61 21.08 4.23
CA VAL A 410 -12.68 22.18 3.95
C VAL A 410 -13.23 23.47 4.53
N GLY A 411 -12.34 24.26 5.15
CA GLY A 411 -12.67 25.59 5.67
C GLY A 411 -12.90 26.61 4.56
N GLU A 412 -13.78 27.57 4.83
CA GLU A 412 -14.06 28.70 3.92
C GLU A 412 -13.18 29.92 4.22
#